data_c71ed6acd45feff2474a956f49e4fa8f
#
_entry.id   c71ed6acd45feff2474a956f49e4fa8f
#
_cell.length_a   1.000
_cell.length_b   1.000
_cell.length_c   1.000
_cell.angle_alpha   90.00
_cell.angle_beta   90.00
_cell.angle_gamma   90.00
#
_symmetry.space_group_name_H-M   'P 1'
#
loop_
_entity.id
_entity.type
_entity.pdbx_description
1 polymer ?
#
loop_
_entity_poly.entity_id
_entity_poly.type
_entity_poly.pdbx_seq_one_letter_code
_entity_poly.pdbx_strand_id
1 'polypeptide(L)'
;LKEHSLMECDITFEKPVLKDMEEIARLLSSPAFYDENTHQLNFAAFNLRRFTNGEVESYVSLSRMSFIDQKHLNKKGKYVFKKTESHYVGYALFTPRYLANLHDRLRIYPVKAGLNDHCGMFFLGKDKKVICDDLTISPYTLKTLRSLCDLLQVNVVFVNC
;
A
#
# COMPACT_ATOMS: atom_id res chain seq x y z
N LEU A 1 -21.53 -3.97 13.77
CA LEU A 1 -20.40 -4.45 14.56
C LEU A 1 -19.10 -4.52 13.73
N LYS A 2 -19.13 -5.16 12.54
CA LYS A 2 -17.97 -5.18 11.64
C LYS A 2 -17.57 -3.79 11.15
N GLU A 3 -18.55 -2.95 10.78
CA GLU A 3 -18.29 -1.58 10.32
C GLU A 3 -17.67 -0.73 11.42
N HIS A 4 -18.17 -0.85 12.64
CA HIS A 4 -17.64 -0.11 13.78
C HIS A 4 -16.19 -0.50 14.06
N SER A 5 -15.86 -1.80 14.04
CA SER A 5 -14.50 -2.29 14.22
C SER A 5 -13.56 -1.84 13.09
N LEU A 6 -14.04 -1.87 11.83
CA LEU A 6 -13.25 -1.40 10.68
C LEU A 6 -13.00 0.11 10.72
N MET A 7 -13.95 0.90 11.20
CA MET A 7 -13.79 2.34 11.34
C MET A 7 -12.71 2.74 12.36
N GLU A 8 -12.46 1.90 13.36
CA GLU A 8 -11.34 2.13 14.32
C GLU A 8 -9.97 2.03 13.65
N CYS A 9 -9.87 1.38 12.49
CA CYS A 9 -8.65 1.27 11.70
C CYS A 9 -8.53 2.37 10.61
N ASP A 10 -9.23 3.49 10.73
CA ASP A 10 -9.29 4.57 9.74
C ASP A 10 -9.99 4.19 8.42
N ILE A 11 -10.64 3.06 8.35
CA ILE A 11 -11.46 2.64 7.21
C ILE A 11 -12.74 3.49 7.18
N THR A 12 -13.17 3.87 5.97
CA THR A 12 -14.41 4.63 5.79
C THR A 12 -15.30 3.97 4.74
N PHE A 13 -16.61 4.02 4.98
CA PHE A 13 -17.64 3.62 4.02
C PHE A 13 -18.30 4.81 3.33
N GLU A 14 -17.83 6.03 3.59
CA GLU A 14 -18.32 7.27 2.98
C GLU A 14 -17.72 7.54 1.60
N LYS A 15 -16.56 6.95 1.30
CA LYS A 15 -15.91 7.03 -0.02
C LYS A 15 -16.41 5.89 -0.93
N PRO A 16 -16.30 6.05 -2.26
CA PRO A 16 -16.72 5.00 -3.19
C PRO A 16 -16.06 3.65 -2.91
N VAL A 17 -16.85 2.57 -2.97
CA VAL A 17 -16.37 1.20 -2.77
C VAL A 17 -15.36 0.83 -3.86
N LEU A 18 -14.31 0.11 -3.48
CA LEU A 18 -13.34 -0.40 -4.43
C LEU A 18 -13.96 -1.49 -5.31
N LYS A 19 -13.67 -1.42 -6.61
CA LYS A 19 -14.04 -2.44 -7.57
C LYS A 19 -12.90 -3.45 -7.70
N ASP A 20 -13.23 -4.72 -7.93
CA ASP A 20 -12.25 -5.81 -8.00
C ASP A 20 -11.14 -5.58 -9.02
N MET A 21 -11.45 -4.92 -10.14
CA MET A 21 -10.53 -4.73 -11.25
C MET A 21 -10.04 -3.30 -11.43
N GLU A 22 -10.31 -2.40 -10.49
CA GLU A 22 -9.75 -1.06 -10.59
C GLU A 22 -8.24 -1.07 -10.32
N GLU A 23 -7.52 -0.19 -10.97
CA GLU A 23 -6.07 -0.10 -10.82
C GLU A 23 -5.70 0.67 -9.55
N ILE A 24 -4.81 0.07 -8.76
CA ILE A 24 -4.30 0.62 -7.50
C ILE A 24 -2.80 0.81 -7.65
N ALA A 25 -2.29 1.94 -7.18
CA ALA A 25 -0.87 2.27 -7.25
C ALA A 25 -0.25 2.37 -5.86
N ARG A 26 0.93 1.77 -5.70
CA ARG A 26 1.82 2.00 -4.55
C ARG A 26 2.98 2.86 -5.01
N LEU A 27 3.12 4.04 -4.44
CA LEU A 27 4.24 4.95 -4.73
C LEU A 27 5.55 4.36 -4.23
N LEU A 28 6.59 4.45 -5.05
CA LEU A 28 7.89 3.85 -4.77
C LEU A 28 8.98 4.91 -4.71
N SER A 29 9.86 4.75 -3.73
CA SER A 29 11.07 5.56 -3.59
C SER A 29 12.31 4.67 -3.64
N SER A 30 13.40 5.20 -4.13
CA SER A 30 14.70 4.54 -4.10
C SER A 30 15.61 5.26 -3.08
N PRO A 31 16.40 4.57 -2.28
CA PRO A 31 16.59 3.10 -2.24
C PRO A 31 15.63 2.35 -1.31
N ALA A 32 14.74 3.05 -0.58
CA ALA A 32 13.97 2.42 0.51
C ALA A 32 13.01 1.33 0.02
N PHE A 33 12.25 1.60 -1.06
CA PHE A 33 11.22 0.69 -1.58
C PHE A 33 11.63 -0.02 -2.86
N TYR A 34 12.56 0.54 -3.60
CA TYR A 34 13.05 0.02 -4.86
C TYR A 34 14.57 0.20 -4.94
N ASP A 35 15.28 -0.87 -5.28
CA ASP A 35 16.73 -0.83 -5.46
C ASP A 35 17.03 -0.62 -6.96
N GLU A 36 17.52 0.56 -7.31
CA GLU A 36 17.85 0.91 -8.69
C GLU A 36 19.08 0.14 -9.21
N ASN A 37 19.95 -0.34 -8.32
CA ASN A 37 21.13 -1.10 -8.72
C ASN A 37 20.79 -2.56 -9.09
N THR A 38 19.89 -3.18 -8.34
CA THR A 38 19.46 -4.57 -8.58
C THR A 38 18.16 -4.65 -9.37
N HIS A 39 17.47 -3.52 -9.58
CA HIS A 39 16.14 -3.43 -10.21
C HIS A 39 15.10 -4.27 -9.48
N GLN A 40 15.13 -4.27 -8.15
CA GLN A 40 14.21 -5.08 -7.35
C GLN A 40 13.38 -4.25 -6.37
N LEU A 41 12.11 -4.63 -6.26
CA LEU A 41 11.24 -4.15 -5.20
C LEU A 41 11.70 -4.70 -3.86
N ASN A 42 11.76 -3.83 -2.87
CA ASN A 42 12.05 -4.17 -1.50
C ASN A 42 10.73 -4.44 -0.76
N PHE A 43 10.70 -5.44 0.12
CA PHE A 43 9.51 -5.73 0.91
C PHE A 43 9.05 -4.55 1.78
N ALA A 44 9.95 -3.63 2.11
CA ALA A 44 9.63 -2.39 2.82
C ALA A 44 8.56 -1.56 2.10
N ALA A 45 8.43 -1.70 0.77
CA ALA A 45 7.39 -1.02 0.00
C ALA A 45 5.97 -1.38 0.46
N PHE A 46 5.77 -2.59 0.96
CA PHE A 46 4.47 -3.11 1.38
C PHE A 46 4.42 -3.47 2.87
N ASN A 47 5.43 -3.08 3.63
CA ASN A 47 5.46 -3.27 5.07
C ASN A 47 4.91 -2.02 5.78
N LEU A 48 4.38 -2.22 6.98
CA LEU A 48 3.93 -1.13 7.83
C LEU A 48 5.14 -0.46 8.48
N ARG A 49 5.15 0.87 8.44
CA ARG A 49 6.23 1.65 9.04
C ARG A 49 6.00 1.84 10.53
N ARG A 50 7.09 1.85 11.27
CA ARG A 50 7.09 2.31 12.66
C ARG A 50 7.56 3.76 12.69
N PHE A 51 6.77 4.63 13.30
CA PHE A 51 7.13 6.03 13.50
C PHE A 51 8.11 6.20 14.65
N THR A 52 8.76 7.37 14.70
CA THR A 52 9.75 7.70 15.77
C THR A 52 9.16 7.69 17.18
N ASN A 53 7.84 7.96 17.30
CA ASN A 53 7.13 7.90 18.59
C ASN A 53 6.75 6.47 19.01
N GLY A 54 7.13 5.44 18.23
CA GLY A 54 6.83 4.04 18.53
C GLY A 54 5.51 3.53 17.93
N GLU A 55 4.66 4.41 17.39
CA GLU A 55 3.44 4.01 16.73
C GLU A 55 3.74 3.30 15.40
N VAL A 56 2.87 2.35 15.01
CA VAL A 56 2.96 1.59 13.75
C VAL A 56 1.82 2.03 12.83
N GLU A 57 2.09 2.11 11.53
CA GLU A 57 1.04 2.37 10.55
C GLU A 57 -0.05 1.29 10.63
N SER A 58 -1.32 1.71 10.48
CA SER A 58 -2.45 0.77 10.45
C SER A 58 -2.60 0.09 9.09
N TYR A 59 -2.12 0.72 8.03
CA TYR A 59 -2.25 0.26 6.65
C TYR A 59 -1.11 0.78 5.78
N VAL A 60 -0.91 0.13 4.65
CA VAL A 60 -0.01 0.61 3.59
C VAL A 60 -0.79 1.56 2.69
N SER A 61 -0.32 2.80 2.57
CA SER A 61 -0.98 3.84 1.76
C SER A 61 -0.92 3.52 0.27
N LEU A 62 -2.07 3.58 -0.39
CA LEU A 62 -2.23 3.31 -1.81
C LEU A 62 -3.08 4.41 -2.47
N SER A 63 -3.00 4.49 -3.79
CA SER A 63 -3.78 5.44 -4.59
C SER A 63 -4.63 4.73 -5.63
N ARG A 64 -5.89 5.15 -5.75
CA ARG A 64 -6.87 4.60 -6.71
C ARG A 64 -6.76 5.37 -8.03
N MET A 65 -6.35 4.70 -9.09
CA MET A 65 -6.18 5.32 -10.40
C MET A 65 -7.50 5.76 -11.04
N SER A 66 -8.64 5.29 -10.54
CA SER A 66 -9.96 5.79 -10.95
C SER A 66 -10.21 7.24 -10.51
N PHE A 67 -9.50 7.75 -9.51
CA PHE A 67 -9.69 9.08 -8.92
C PHE A 67 -8.47 9.99 -9.03
N ILE A 68 -7.37 9.52 -9.61
CA ILE A 68 -6.17 10.32 -9.82
C ILE A 68 -5.50 9.89 -11.13
N ASP A 69 -5.11 10.85 -11.96
CA ASP A 69 -4.38 10.55 -13.19
C ASP A 69 -2.88 10.40 -12.92
N GLN A 70 -2.16 9.88 -13.92
CA GLN A 70 -0.71 9.64 -13.82
C GLN A 70 0.08 10.91 -13.47
N LYS A 71 -0.27 12.03 -14.09
CA LYS A 71 0.40 13.31 -13.86
C LYS A 71 0.30 13.75 -12.40
N HIS A 72 -0.91 13.70 -11.84
CA HIS A 72 -1.16 14.08 -10.45
C HIS A 72 -0.58 13.05 -9.47
N LEU A 73 -0.61 11.77 -9.81
CA LEU A 73 0.01 10.71 -9.03
C LEU A 73 1.53 10.92 -8.91
N ASN A 74 2.19 11.24 -10.02
CA ASN A 74 3.63 11.52 -10.04
C ASN A 74 3.98 12.77 -9.20
N LYS A 75 3.16 13.80 -9.27
CA LYS A 75 3.30 15.00 -8.44
C LYS A 75 3.17 14.67 -6.96
N LYS A 76 2.18 13.84 -6.61
CA LYS A 76 1.99 13.33 -5.23
C LYS A 76 3.21 12.54 -4.76
N GLY A 77 3.75 11.65 -5.59
CA GLY A 77 4.94 10.87 -5.28
C GLY A 77 6.16 11.73 -4.98
N LYS A 78 6.42 12.72 -5.81
CA LYS A 78 7.51 13.68 -5.59
C LYS A 78 7.33 14.46 -4.28
N TYR A 79 6.11 14.84 -3.96
CA TYR A 79 5.81 15.56 -2.71
C TYR A 79 6.00 14.67 -1.48
N VAL A 80 5.48 13.45 -1.51
CA VAL A 80 5.53 12.51 -0.37
C VAL A 80 6.97 12.18 0.02
N PHE A 81 7.86 12.00 -0.96
CA PHE A 81 9.26 11.62 -0.70
C PHE A 81 10.22 12.81 -0.63
N LYS A 82 9.73 14.05 -0.76
CA LYS A 82 10.56 15.26 -0.80
C LYS A 82 11.48 15.45 0.41
N LYS A 83 11.02 15.05 1.61
CA LYS A 83 11.76 15.23 2.87
C LYS A 83 12.46 13.95 3.34
N THR A 84 12.50 12.92 2.52
CA THR A 84 13.17 11.68 2.85
C THR A 84 14.55 11.62 2.19
N GLU A 85 15.40 10.70 2.63
CA GLU A 85 16.68 10.42 1.96
C GLU A 85 16.49 9.65 0.66
N SER A 86 15.26 9.30 0.36
CA SER A 86 14.85 8.58 -0.85
C SER A 86 14.27 9.56 -1.87
N HIS A 87 14.31 9.17 -3.15
CA HIS A 87 13.67 9.94 -4.23
C HIS A 87 12.59 9.08 -4.91
N TYR A 88 11.55 9.74 -5.41
CA TYR A 88 10.44 9.08 -6.10
C TYR A 88 10.90 8.51 -7.44
N VAL A 89 10.62 7.24 -7.72
CA VAL A 89 11.01 6.58 -8.97
C VAL A 89 9.83 6.09 -9.81
N GLY A 90 8.64 6.00 -9.24
CA GLY A 90 7.46 5.50 -9.93
C GLY A 90 6.52 4.79 -8.98
N TYR A 91 5.77 3.85 -9.51
CA TYR A 91 4.74 3.15 -8.72
C TYR A 91 4.55 1.72 -9.22
N ALA A 92 4.11 0.85 -8.32
CA ALA A 92 3.66 -0.49 -8.67
C ALA A 92 2.14 -0.48 -8.87
N LEU A 93 1.66 -1.15 -9.93
CA LEU A 93 0.24 -1.26 -10.26
C LEU A 93 -0.27 -2.67 -9.99
N PHE A 94 -1.45 -2.75 -9.41
CA PHE A 94 -2.16 -4.01 -9.19
C PHE A 94 -3.65 -3.75 -8.99
N THR A 95 -4.45 -4.82 -8.91
CA THR A 95 -5.89 -4.72 -8.67
C THR A 95 -6.23 -5.35 -7.31
N PRO A 96 -7.38 -4.98 -6.69
CA PRO A 96 -7.84 -5.66 -5.48
C PRO A 96 -8.00 -7.17 -5.67
N ARG A 97 -8.49 -7.62 -6.84
CA ARG A 97 -8.63 -9.04 -7.17
C ARG A 97 -7.27 -9.76 -7.20
N TYR A 98 -6.27 -9.15 -7.82
CA TYR A 98 -4.92 -9.71 -7.88
C TYR A 98 -4.37 -9.94 -6.47
N LEU A 99 -4.50 -8.95 -5.60
CA LEU A 99 -4.05 -9.04 -4.23
C LEU A 99 -4.80 -10.12 -3.44
N ALA A 100 -6.12 -10.19 -3.58
CA ALA A 100 -6.94 -11.20 -2.92
C ALA A 100 -6.61 -12.62 -3.38
N ASN A 101 -6.31 -12.81 -4.67
CA ASN A 101 -5.90 -14.10 -5.22
C ASN A 101 -4.49 -14.50 -4.77
N LEU A 102 -3.60 -13.51 -4.59
CA LEU A 102 -2.26 -13.75 -4.09
C LEU A 102 -2.27 -14.22 -2.64
N HIS A 103 -3.10 -13.60 -1.82
CA HIS A 103 -3.14 -13.87 -0.41
C HIS A 103 -4.50 -13.55 0.21
N ASP A 104 -5.06 -14.49 0.95
CA ASP A 104 -6.38 -14.37 1.56
C ASP A 104 -6.44 -13.45 2.80
N ARG A 105 -5.29 -12.97 3.27
CA ARG A 105 -5.18 -12.07 4.43
C ARG A 105 -4.82 -10.62 4.09
N LEU A 106 -4.83 -10.27 2.82
CA LEU A 106 -4.61 -8.90 2.37
C LEU A 106 -5.90 -8.34 1.81
N ARG A 107 -6.30 -7.14 2.25
CA ARG A 107 -7.51 -6.46 1.76
C ARG A 107 -7.24 -4.97 1.59
N ILE A 108 -7.94 -4.37 0.63
CA ILE A 108 -7.86 -2.94 0.36
C ILE A 108 -9.20 -2.29 0.72
N TYR A 109 -9.14 -1.22 1.50
CA TYR A 109 -10.31 -0.43 1.90
C TYR A 109 -10.06 1.05 1.67
N PRO A 110 -11.12 1.84 1.37
CA PRO A 110 -11.03 3.29 1.44
C PRO A 110 -10.69 3.74 2.86
N VAL A 111 -9.87 4.78 3.00
CA VAL A 111 -9.48 5.32 4.30
C VAL A 111 -9.92 6.77 4.45
N LYS A 112 -10.11 7.20 5.70
CA LYS A 112 -10.62 8.55 6.02
C LYS A 112 -9.68 9.65 5.55
N ALA A 113 -8.37 9.45 5.68
CA ALA A 113 -7.38 10.44 5.31
C ALA A 113 -7.36 10.68 3.79
N GLY A 114 -7.06 11.91 3.39
CA GLY A 114 -6.90 12.27 1.98
C GLY A 114 -8.22 12.36 1.22
N LEU A 115 -8.10 12.39 -0.11
CA LEU A 115 -9.23 12.47 -1.03
C LEU A 115 -9.70 11.07 -1.45
N ASN A 116 -10.63 11.02 -2.43
CA ASN A 116 -11.22 9.75 -2.88
C ASN A 116 -10.20 8.75 -3.47
N ASP A 117 -9.05 9.23 -3.95
CA ASP A 117 -8.00 8.36 -4.46
C ASP A 117 -7.27 7.58 -3.35
N HIS A 118 -7.31 8.04 -2.09
CA HIS A 118 -6.55 7.43 -1.01
C HIS A 118 -7.26 6.20 -0.46
N CYS A 119 -6.55 5.09 -0.47
CA CYS A 119 -6.98 3.82 0.12
C CYS A 119 -5.80 3.15 0.84
N GLY A 120 -6.06 2.06 1.50
CA GLY A 120 -5.03 1.35 2.26
C GLY A 120 -5.11 -0.15 2.08
N MET A 121 -3.95 -0.80 2.10
CA MET A 121 -3.84 -2.25 2.20
C MET A 121 -3.73 -2.63 3.68
N PHE A 122 -4.63 -3.50 4.11
CA PHE A 122 -4.73 -3.98 5.48
C PHE A 122 -4.37 -5.45 5.57
N PHE A 123 -3.80 -5.83 6.70
CA PHE A 123 -3.50 -7.20 7.04
C PHE A 123 -4.63 -7.78 7.88
N LEU A 124 -5.03 -9.01 7.58
CA LEU A 124 -6.04 -9.73 8.35
C LEU A 124 -5.36 -10.77 9.26
N GLY A 125 -5.95 -10.98 10.43
CA GLY A 125 -5.58 -12.07 11.31
C GLY A 125 -6.10 -13.43 10.80
N LYS A 126 -5.79 -14.50 11.54
CA LYS A 126 -6.30 -15.84 11.25
C LYS A 126 -7.83 -15.91 11.27
N ASP A 127 -8.46 -15.04 12.06
CA ASP A 127 -9.92 -14.90 12.17
C ASP A 127 -10.52 -14.04 11.04
N LYS A 128 -9.73 -13.62 10.07
CA LYS A 128 -10.12 -12.73 8.95
C LYS A 128 -10.52 -11.32 9.39
N LYS A 129 -10.20 -10.91 10.60
CA LYS A 129 -10.43 -9.55 11.08
C LYS A 129 -9.22 -8.67 10.78
N VAL A 130 -9.47 -7.39 10.48
CA VAL A 130 -8.42 -6.41 10.22
C VAL A 130 -7.59 -6.20 11.50
N ILE A 131 -6.27 -6.25 11.33
CA ILE A 131 -5.30 -5.92 12.39
C ILE A 131 -4.91 -4.46 12.22
N CYS A 132 -5.15 -3.65 13.25
CA CYS A 132 -4.84 -2.21 13.18
C CYS A 132 -3.81 -1.74 14.21
N ASP A 133 -3.42 -2.51 15.17
CA ASP A 133 -2.68 -1.99 16.34
C ASP A 133 -1.51 -2.84 16.82
N ASP A 134 -1.35 -4.06 16.43
CA ASP A 134 -0.19 -4.86 16.82
C ASP A 134 0.28 -5.76 15.68
N LEU A 135 1.12 -5.17 14.85
CA LEU A 135 1.72 -5.91 13.75
C LEU A 135 3.11 -6.37 14.13
N THR A 136 3.17 -7.39 14.93
CA THR A 136 4.37 -8.21 15.02
C THR A 136 4.57 -8.86 13.65
N ILE A 137 5.65 -8.48 12.98
CA ILE A 137 6.00 -9.11 11.70
C ILE A 137 6.29 -10.58 11.97
N SER A 138 5.29 -11.43 11.72
CA SER A 138 5.51 -12.88 11.80
C SER A 138 6.34 -13.33 10.59
N PRO A 139 7.07 -14.44 10.67
CA PRO A 139 7.77 -15.04 9.52
C PRO A 139 6.84 -15.24 8.32
N TYR A 140 5.58 -15.52 8.57
CA TYR A 140 4.53 -15.69 7.57
C TYR A 140 4.25 -14.37 6.82
N THR A 141 4.10 -13.26 7.53
CA THR A 141 3.89 -11.94 6.93
C THR A 141 5.07 -11.54 6.05
N LEU A 142 6.28 -11.76 6.54
CA LEU A 142 7.50 -11.44 5.80
C LEU A 142 7.58 -12.24 4.49
N LYS A 143 7.27 -13.54 4.53
CA LYS A 143 7.22 -14.40 3.34
C LYS A 143 6.20 -13.89 2.33
N THR A 144 5.02 -13.49 2.80
CA THR A 144 3.95 -12.93 1.95
C THR A 144 4.39 -11.64 1.27
N LEU A 145 5.01 -10.73 2.02
CA LEU A 145 5.49 -9.46 1.47
C LEU A 145 6.59 -9.67 0.41
N ARG A 146 7.48 -10.62 0.62
CA ARG A 146 8.51 -10.97 -0.37
C ARG A 146 7.90 -11.54 -1.64
N SER A 147 6.92 -12.44 -1.50
CA SER A 147 6.18 -12.98 -2.65
C SER A 147 5.45 -11.90 -3.41
N LEU A 148 4.82 -10.96 -2.71
CA LEU A 148 4.14 -9.82 -3.32
C LEU A 148 5.13 -8.96 -4.13
N CYS A 149 6.29 -8.65 -3.58
CA CYS A 149 7.34 -7.89 -4.27
C CYS A 149 7.83 -8.62 -5.53
N ASP A 150 8.08 -9.91 -5.45
CA ASP A 150 8.53 -10.72 -6.59
C ASP A 150 7.50 -10.71 -7.72
N LEU A 151 6.24 -10.82 -7.40
CA LEU A 151 5.15 -10.84 -8.37
C LEU A 151 4.85 -9.46 -8.97
N LEU A 152 4.95 -8.39 -8.17
CA LEU A 152 4.71 -7.03 -8.64
C LEU A 152 5.91 -6.41 -9.34
N GLN A 153 7.06 -7.06 -9.32
CA GLN A 153 8.29 -6.57 -9.95
C GLN A 153 8.08 -6.19 -11.43
N VAL A 154 7.26 -6.94 -12.15
CA VAL A 154 6.97 -6.70 -13.58
C VAL A 154 5.92 -5.61 -13.81
N ASN A 155 5.27 -5.13 -12.76
CA ASN A 155 4.19 -4.14 -12.83
C ASN A 155 4.64 -2.76 -12.31
N VAL A 156 5.93 -2.51 -12.28
CA VAL A 156 6.47 -1.21 -11.88
C VAL A 156 6.47 -0.26 -13.08
N VAL A 157 5.87 0.90 -12.89
CA VAL A 157 5.85 1.98 -13.87
C VAL A 157 6.84 3.04 -13.42
N PHE A 158 7.88 3.27 -14.19
CA PHE A 158 8.90 4.26 -13.88
C PHE A 158 8.52 5.65 -14.38
N VAL A 159 8.92 6.66 -13.63
CA VAL A 159 8.76 8.05 -14.01
C VAL A 159 10.06 8.53 -14.61
N ASN A 160 9.98 9.12 -15.80
CA ASN A 160 11.11 9.83 -16.38
C ASN A 160 11.27 11.17 -15.64
N CYS A 161 12.37 11.31 -14.96
CA CYS A 161 12.74 12.56 -14.31
C CYS A 161 13.34 13.54 -15.31
#